data_f7ef12269daf7bd7bc6f2c1280489a72
#
_entry.id   f7ef12269daf7bd7bc6f2c1280489a72
#
_cell.length_a   1.000
_cell.length_b   1.000
_cell.length_c   1.000
_cell.angle_alpha   90.00
_cell.angle_beta   90.00
_cell.angle_gamma   90.00
#
_symmetry.space_group_name_H-M   'P 1'
#
loop_
_entity.id
_entity.type
_entity.pdbx_description
1 polymer ?
#
loop_
_entity_poly.entity_id
_entity_poly.type
_entity_poly.pdbx_seq_one_letter_code
_entity_poly.pdbx_strand_id
1 'polypeptide(L)'
;MKARNSSMAKANGKPANGRETDAYLRRLGERVRTLRNQRGMTRKALAGHAKVSERYLAQLEAGLGNGSIVLLRRISRAIGLPVTQLVNEGAEPPLDLVLLSQFLERLSPPALAEARDMLLRHFSEPSDDARRRRIALIGLRGGGKSTLGALLAERLGVPFIELDREIEKRSGASLSEIFDMFGQETFRRAEREALDDVLRRHKDFVIATSGSIVTEPGTLELLLASCFTVWVRAEPEEHMKRVMAQGDMRPMAKSARAMEDLISILRSREPLYAKADVALSTSDRTPEQNLAELLRLIEVPDKRIARDDGASAKFNQERV
;
A
#
# COMPACT_ATOMS: atom_id res chain seq x y z
N MET A 1 -0.81 -57.52 -42.68
CA MET A 1 -0.63 -56.07 -42.49
C MET A 1 -0.85 -55.73 -41.03
N LYS A 2 0.24 -55.48 -40.30
CA LYS A 2 0.24 -55.17 -38.85
C LYS A 2 0.24 -53.67 -38.67
N ALA A 3 -0.81 -53.14 -38.05
CA ALA A 3 -0.89 -51.71 -37.63
C ALA A 3 -0.04 -51.51 -36.39
N ARG A 4 0.91 -50.55 -36.44
CA ARG A 4 1.75 -50.11 -35.30
C ARG A 4 0.93 -49.13 -34.46
N ASN A 5 0.62 -49.52 -33.24
CA ASN A 5 0.09 -48.65 -32.19
C ASN A 5 1.27 -47.78 -31.64
N SER A 6 1.24 -46.50 -31.95
CA SER A 6 2.14 -45.52 -31.36
C SER A 6 1.54 -45.06 -30.02
N SER A 7 2.14 -45.52 -28.92
CA SER A 7 1.84 -45.07 -27.55
C SER A 7 2.42 -43.65 -27.34
N MET A 8 1.58 -42.64 -27.40
CA MET A 8 1.90 -41.31 -26.92
C MET A 8 1.92 -41.31 -25.39
N ALA A 9 3.11 -41.29 -24.80
CA ALA A 9 3.30 -41.04 -23.37
C ALA A 9 2.78 -39.64 -23.03
N LYS A 10 1.69 -39.57 -22.29
CA LYS A 10 1.20 -38.32 -21.68
C LYS A 10 2.20 -37.86 -20.62
N ALA A 11 2.96 -36.80 -20.90
CA ALA A 11 3.73 -36.08 -19.92
C ALA A 11 2.74 -35.37 -18.97
N ASN A 12 2.46 -35.98 -17.81
CA ASN A 12 1.72 -35.36 -16.71
C ASN A 12 2.60 -34.27 -16.07
N GLY A 13 2.66 -33.08 -16.68
CA GLY A 13 3.18 -31.89 -16.04
C GLY A 13 2.19 -31.42 -14.97
N LYS A 14 2.59 -31.43 -13.68
CA LYS A 14 1.85 -30.74 -12.63
C LYS A 14 1.58 -29.29 -13.09
N PRO A 15 0.37 -28.73 -12.85
CA PRO A 15 0.08 -27.31 -13.17
C PRO A 15 1.07 -26.39 -12.47
N ALA A 16 1.33 -25.21 -13.05
CA ALA A 16 2.32 -24.25 -12.56
C ALA A 16 2.19 -23.95 -11.06
N ASN A 17 0.97 -23.81 -10.56
CA ASN A 17 0.65 -23.65 -9.12
C ASN A 17 1.16 -24.81 -8.24
N GLY A 18 1.20 -26.03 -8.75
CA GLY A 18 1.70 -27.17 -7.97
C GLY A 18 3.22 -27.14 -7.78
N ARG A 19 3.97 -26.61 -8.76
CA ARG A 19 5.44 -26.48 -8.65
C ARG A 19 5.87 -25.38 -7.68
N GLU A 20 5.15 -24.28 -7.67
CA GLU A 20 5.36 -23.17 -6.76
C GLU A 20 5.07 -23.55 -5.32
N THR A 21 3.96 -24.25 -5.08
CA THR A 21 3.59 -24.81 -3.76
C THR A 21 4.66 -25.80 -3.27
N ASP A 22 5.12 -26.71 -4.12
CA ASP A 22 6.16 -27.70 -3.75
C ASP A 22 7.50 -26.98 -3.44
N ALA A 23 7.83 -25.89 -4.12
CA ALA A 23 9.01 -25.09 -3.85
C ALA A 23 8.90 -24.37 -2.51
N TYR A 24 7.73 -23.79 -2.22
CA TYR A 24 7.45 -23.14 -0.94
C TYR A 24 7.57 -24.12 0.24
N LEU A 25 6.95 -25.30 0.14
CA LEU A 25 7.00 -26.30 1.19
C LEU A 25 8.43 -26.80 1.47
N ARG A 26 9.27 -26.88 0.45
CA ARG A 26 10.71 -27.21 0.63
C ARG A 26 11.42 -26.10 1.40
N ARG A 27 11.25 -24.83 1.01
CA ARG A 27 11.85 -23.69 1.72
C ARG A 27 11.38 -23.60 3.17
N LEU A 28 10.08 -23.81 3.42
CA LEU A 28 9.53 -23.87 4.77
C LEU A 28 10.19 -24.99 5.62
N GLY A 29 10.31 -26.18 5.05
CA GLY A 29 10.93 -27.33 5.72
C GLY A 29 12.41 -27.08 6.05
N GLU A 30 13.18 -26.56 5.10
CA GLU A 30 14.59 -26.17 5.29
C GLU A 30 14.72 -25.11 6.39
N ARG A 31 13.83 -24.12 6.43
CA ARG A 31 13.82 -23.08 7.47
C ARG A 31 13.56 -23.66 8.86
N VAL A 32 12.55 -24.52 9.00
CA VAL A 32 12.27 -25.21 10.27
C VAL A 32 13.48 -25.98 10.74
N ARG A 33 14.15 -26.73 9.83
CA ARG A 33 15.37 -27.49 10.14
C ARG A 33 16.52 -26.58 10.56
N THR A 34 16.75 -25.48 9.86
CA THR A 34 17.80 -24.50 10.17
C THR A 34 17.60 -23.90 11.55
N LEU A 35 16.38 -23.39 11.83
CA LEU A 35 16.04 -22.77 13.11
C LEU A 35 16.13 -23.78 14.27
N ARG A 36 15.70 -25.02 14.08
CA ARG A 36 15.88 -26.09 15.06
C ARG A 36 17.35 -26.34 15.37
N ASN A 37 18.19 -26.43 14.31
CA ASN A 37 19.64 -26.67 14.48
C ASN A 37 20.32 -25.48 15.20
N GLN A 38 19.96 -24.25 14.87
CA GLN A 38 20.48 -23.04 15.53
C GLN A 38 20.16 -23.03 17.04
N ARG A 39 19.03 -23.64 17.45
CA ARG A 39 18.65 -23.80 18.87
C ARG A 39 19.28 -25.05 19.51
N GLY A 40 20.13 -25.78 18.80
CA GLY A 40 20.76 -27.01 19.31
C GLY A 40 19.78 -28.17 19.58
N MET A 41 18.56 -28.11 19.02
CA MET A 41 17.50 -29.08 19.29
C MET A 41 17.58 -30.28 18.35
N THR A 42 17.47 -31.50 18.92
CA THR A 42 17.21 -32.68 18.10
C THR A 42 15.79 -32.69 17.56
N ARG A 43 15.55 -33.43 16.47
CA ARG A 43 14.18 -33.60 15.94
C ARG A 43 13.23 -34.17 16.98
N LYS A 44 13.69 -35.17 17.77
CA LYS A 44 12.93 -35.76 18.86
C LYS A 44 12.56 -34.74 19.93
N ALA A 45 13.49 -33.88 20.33
CA ALA A 45 13.25 -32.82 21.30
C ALA A 45 12.19 -31.80 20.80
N LEU A 46 12.36 -31.31 19.57
CA LEU A 46 11.40 -30.37 18.98
C LEU A 46 10.01 -30.99 18.81
N ALA A 47 9.93 -32.26 18.37
CA ALA A 47 8.66 -32.98 18.23
C ALA A 47 7.93 -33.09 19.57
N GLY A 48 8.67 -33.40 20.63
CA GLY A 48 8.12 -33.49 22.00
C GLY A 48 7.59 -32.13 22.50
N HIS A 49 8.39 -31.05 22.36
CA HIS A 49 7.98 -29.72 22.78
C HIS A 49 6.80 -29.16 21.97
N ALA A 50 6.76 -29.43 20.67
CA ALA A 50 5.69 -28.99 19.78
C ALA A 50 4.43 -29.88 19.87
N LYS A 51 4.49 -31.02 20.59
CA LYS A 51 3.44 -32.04 20.65
C LYS A 51 3.00 -32.51 19.26
N VAL A 52 3.97 -32.81 18.40
CA VAL A 52 3.81 -33.43 17.09
C VAL A 52 4.60 -34.74 17.02
N SER A 53 4.26 -35.63 16.08
CA SER A 53 5.06 -36.85 15.89
C SER A 53 6.41 -36.51 15.24
N GLU A 54 7.43 -37.25 15.60
CA GLU A 54 8.77 -37.09 14.98
C GLU A 54 8.75 -37.39 13.46
N ARG A 55 7.89 -38.35 13.05
CA ARG A 55 7.65 -38.64 11.62
C ARG A 55 7.05 -37.44 10.90
N TYR A 56 6.07 -36.75 11.49
CA TYR A 56 5.45 -35.56 10.91
C TYR A 56 6.50 -34.44 10.75
N LEU A 57 7.30 -34.22 11.80
CA LEU A 57 8.34 -33.19 11.76
C LEU A 57 9.41 -33.50 10.69
N ALA A 58 9.77 -34.81 10.53
CA ALA A 58 10.67 -35.23 9.46
C ALA A 58 10.12 -34.98 8.07
N GLN A 59 8.83 -35.23 7.84
CA GLN A 59 8.17 -34.94 6.57
C GLN A 59 8.08 -33.44 6.30
N LEU A 60 7.76 -32.64 7.32
CA LEU A 60 7.74 -31.17 7.20
C LEU A 60 9.12 -30.62 6.83
N GLU A 61 10.19 -31.05 7.53
CA GLU A 61 11.57 -30.65 7.25
C GLU A 61 12.07 -31.10 5.85
N ALA A 62 11.49 -32.15 5.31
CA ALA A 62 11.76 -32.61 3.94
C ALA A 62 10.92 -31.91 2.87
N GLY A 63 10.02 -30.98 3.24
CA GLY A 63 9.12 -30.32 2.32
C GLY A 63 8.01 -31.19 1.74
N LEU A 64 7.76 -32.36 2.38
CA LEU A 64 6.78 -33.34 1.92
C LEU A 64 5.42 -33.24 2.66
N GLY A 65 5.32 -32.35 3.63
CA GLY A 65 4.15 -32.21 4.47
C GLY A 65 3.51 -30.83 4.34
N ASN A 66 2.19 -30.78 4.12
CA ASN A 66 1.42 -29.56 4.24
C ASN A 66 1.04 -29.36 5.71
N GLY A 67 1.73 -28.44 6.39
CA GLY A 67 1.50 -28.15 7.80
C GLY A 67 0.27 -27.27 8.01
N SER A 68 -0.68 -27.71 8.84
CA SER A 68 -1.73 -26.78 9.26
C SER A 68 -1.12 -25.63 10.06
N ILE A 69 -1.75 -24.46 10.00
CA ILE A 69 -1.29 -23.26 10.74
C ILE A 69 -1.20 -23.53 12.25
N VAL A 70 -2.04 -24.41 12.80
CA VAL A 70 -2.01 -24.80 14.22
C VAL A 70 -0.73 -25.56 14.55
N LEU A 71 -0.31 -26.46 13.67
CA LEU A 71 0.95 -27.23 13.85
C LEU A 71 2.18 -26.34 13.69
N LEU A 72 2.18 -25.45 12.68
CA LEU A 72 3.26 -24.48 12.49
C LEU A 72 3.38 -23.54 13.72
N ARG A 73 2.27 -23.12 14.31
CA ARG A 73 2.25 -22.32 15.55
C ARG A 73 2.80 -23.07 16.75
N ARG A 74 2.57 -24.38 16.86
CA ARG A 74 3.16 -25.22 17.92
C ARG A 74 4.67 -25.37 17.75
N ILE A 75 5.12 -25.61 16.52
CA ILE A 75 6.54 -25.72 16.18
C ILE A 75 7.26 -24.39 16.44
N SER A 76 6.70 -23.26 15.99
CA SER A 76 7.30 -21.94 16.17
C SER A 76 7.45 -21.59 17.66
N ARG A 77 6.41 -21.86 18.47
CA ARG A 77 6.48 -21.67 19.94
C ARG A 77 7.53 -22.56 20.58
N ALA A 78 7.66 -23.81 20.16
CA ALA A 78 8.66 -24.72 20.68
C ALA A 78 10.10 -24.30 20.35
N ILE A 79 10.30 -23.61 19.23
CA ILE A 79 11.57 -22.99 18.84
C ILE A 79 11.78 -21.63 19.54
N GLY A 80 10.71 -21.02 20.08
CA GLY A 80 10.76 -19.68 20.68
C GLY A 80 10.72 -18.53 19.68
N LEU A 81 9.94 -18.67 18.59
CA LEU A 81 9.83 -17.70 17.50
C LEU A 81 8.36 -17.46 17.14
N PRO A 82 8.00 -16.28 16.60
CA PRO A 82 6.68 -16.05 16.02
C PRO A 82 6.49 -16.90 14.75
N VAL A 83 5.28 -17.36 14.48
CA VAL A 83 4.96 -18.19 13.30
C VAL A 83 5.28 -17.48 11.98
N THR A 84 5.21 -16.17 11.97
CA THR A 84 5.56 -15.33 10.81
C THR A 84 7.00 -15.58 10.35
N GLN A 85 7.94 -15.81 11.25
CA GLN A 85 9.32 -16.13 10.88
C GLN A 85 9.47 -17.51 10.24
N LEU A 86 8.54 -18.46 10.49
CA LEU A 86 8.54 -19.74 9.78
C LEU A 86 8.01 -19.60 8.36
N VAL A 87 6.96 -18.82 8.14
CA VAL A 87 6.24 -18.76 6.88
C VAL A 87 6.68 -17.62 5.95
N ASN A 88 7.53 -16.70 6.43
CA ASN A 88 8.05 -15.59 5.63
C ASN A 88 8.96 -16.12 4.51
N GLU A 89 8.73 -15.69 3.27
CA GLU A 89 9.55 -16.04 2.10
C GLU A 89 10.66 -15.03 1.81
N GLY A 90 10.69 -13.92 2.52
CA GLY A 90 11.71 -12.88 2.37
C GLY A 90 13.10 -13.34 2.89
N ALA A 91 14.14 -12.66 2.44
CA ALA A 91 15.45 -12.74 3.05
C ALA A 91 15.37 -12.41 4.55
N GLU A 92 16.22 -13.02 5.37
CA GLU A 92 16.32 -12.65 6.78
C GLU A 92 16.59 -11.13 6.87
N PRO A 93 15.80 -10.38 7.65
CA PRO A 93 16.03 -8.95 7.79
C PRO A 93 17.44 -8.71 8.40
N PRO A 94 18.14 -7.65 7.99
CA PRO A 94 19.40 -7.27 8.62
C PRO A 94 19.26 -7.18 10.13
N LEU A 95 20.31 -7.56 10.86
CA LEU A 95 20.32 -7.57 12.34
C LEU A 95 19.88 -6.21 12.91
N ASP A 96 20.33 -5.11 12.30
CA ASP A 96 19.98 -3.76 12.73
C ASP A 96 18.47 -3.49 12.64
N LEU A 97 17.80 -4.00 11.58
CA LEU A 97 16.35 -3.88 11.44
C LEU A 97 15.61 -4.69 12.51
N VAL A 98 16.12 -5.88 12.86
CA VAL A 98 15.55 -6.70 13.95
C VAL A 98 15.67 -5.97 15.29
N LEU A 99 16.85 -5.43 15.59
CA LEU A 99 17.10 -4.70 16.83
C LEU A 99 16.27 -3.42 16.92
N LEU A 100 16.18 -2.67 15.82
CA LEU A 100 15.36 -1.46 15.75
C LEU A 100 13.88 -1.78 15.97
N SER A 101 13.36 -2.83 15.32
CA SER A 101 11.97 -3.25 15.49
C SER A 101 11.68 -3.62 16.96
N GLN A 102 12.55 -4.41 17.59
CA GLN A 102 12.41 -4.77 19.00
C GLN A 102 12.47 -3.56 19.95
N PHE A 103 13.27 -2.57 19.61
CA PHE A 103 13.32 -1.31 20.38
C PHE A 103 12.00 -0.54 20.24
N LEU A 104 11.51 -0.38 18.99
CA LEU A 104 10.27 0.34 18.71
C LEU A 104 9.02 -0.33 19.33
N GLU A 105 8.99 -1.67 19.39
CA GLU A 105 7.90 -2.43 20.03
C GLU A 105 7.76 -2.16 21.52
N ARG A 106 8.81 -1.68 22.21
CA ARG A 106 8.80 -1.36 23.65
C ARG A 106 8.34 0.06 23.94
N LEU A 107 8.22 0.91 22.93
CA LEU A 107 7.82 2.30 23.10
C LEU A 107 6.30 2.38 23.37
N SER A 108 5.90 3.37 24.16
CA SER A 108 4.50 3.75 24.30
C SER A 108 3.99 4.33 22.98
N PRO A 109 2.65 4.27 22.70
CA PRO A 109 2.12 4.83 21.45
C PRO A 109 2.53 6.28 21.17
N PRO A 110 2.57 7.22 22.14
CA PRO A 110 3.08 8.56 21.89
C PRO A 110 4.58 8.60 21.53
N ALA A 111 5.41 7.82 22.24
CA ALA A 111 6.85 7.76 21.97
C ALA A 111 7.15 7.09 20.63
N LEU A 112 6.34 6.11 20.21
CA LEU A 112 6.46 5.50 18.89
C LEU A 112 6.13 6.51 17.77
N ALA A 113 5.12 7.35 17.97
CA ALA A 113 4.79 8.42 17.03
C ALA A 113 5.93 9.45 16.91
N GLU A 114 6.52 9.84 18.04
CA GLU A 114 7.67 10.76 18.08
C GLU A 114 8.90 10.16 17.40
N ALA A 115 9.22 8.89 17.66
CA ALA A 115 10.33 8.18 17.01
C ALA A 115 10.13 8.10 15.50
N ARG A 116 8.90 7.78 15.03
CA ARG A 116 8.56 7.81 13.61
C ARG A 116 8.84 9.19 13.00
N ASP A 117 8.33 10.25 13.62
CA ASP A 117 8.45 11.61 13.09
C ASP A 117 9.91 12.10 13.09
N MET A 118 10.70 11.65 14.08
CA MET A 118 12.15 11.89 14.12
C MET A 118 12.86 11.16 12.96
N LEU A 119 12.59 9.88 12.74
CA LEU A 119 13.19 9.10 11.65
C LEU A 119 12.81 9.68 10.30
N LEU A 120 11.53 10.02 10.10
CA LEU A 120 11.07 10.66 8.87
C LEU A 120 11.78 12.00 8.63
N ARG A 121 11.94 12.85 9.64
CA ARG A 121 12.66 14.13 9.50
C ARG A 121 14.14 13.94 9.22
N HIS A 122 14.78 12.92 9.80
CA HIS A 122 16.22 12.73 9.69
C HIS A 122 16.66 12.01 8.41
N PHE A 123 15.87 11.00 7.97
CA PHE A 123 16.22 10.14 6.84
C PHE A 123 15.41 10.41 5.57
N SER A 124 14.32 11.19 5.65
CA SER A 124 13.62 11.62 4.44
C SER A 124 14.37 12.81 3.84
N GLU A 125 15.19 12.57 2.83
CA GLU A 125 15.45 13.62 1.85
C GLU A 125 14.25 13.66 0.90
N PRO A 126 13.41 14.61 1.04
CA PRO A 126 13.62 16.03 0.78
C PRO A 126 13.34 16.90 2.01
N SER A 127 13.96 18.09 2.05
CA SER A 127 13.60 19.15 3.01
C SER A 127 12.08 19.30 3.07
N ASP A 128 11.54 19.75 4.20
CA ASP A 128 10.09 20.02 4.36
C ASP A 128 9.54 20.88 3.20
N ASP A 129 10.37 21.75 2.65
CA ASP A 129 10.09 22.56 1.46
C ASP A 129 9.87 21.69 0.20
N ALA A 130 10.63 20.60 -0.01
CA ALA A 130 10.43 19.71 -1.14
C ALA A 130 9.17 18.83 -0.99
N ARG A 131 8.79 18.43 0.22
CA ARG A 131 7.51 17.74 0.48
C ARG A 131 6.33 18.67 0.18
N ARG A 132 6.41 19.96 0.59
CA ARG A 132 5.36 20.97 0.33
C ARG A 132 5.17 21.30 -1.15
N ARG A 133 6.12 20.97 -2.00
CA ARG A 133 5.98 21.09 -3.46
C ARG A 133 5.19 19.92 -4.07
N ARG A 134 5.06 18.81 -3.36
CA ARG A 134 4.38 17.58 -3.78
C ARG A 134 3.16 17.37 -2.90
N ILE A 135 2.00 17.78 -3.35
CA ILE A 135 0.77 17.73 -2.55
C ILE A 135 0.00 16.46 -2.91
N ALA A 136 -0.23 15.59 -1.94
CA ALA A 136 -0.99 14.36 -2.13
C ALA A 136 -2.35 14.42 -1.42
N LEU A 137 -3.41 14.28 -2.21
CA LEU A 137 -4.78 14.20 -1.71
C LEU A 137 -5.14 12.73 -1.45
N ILE A 138 -5.33 12.38 -0.18
CA ILE A 138 -5.77 11.06 0.27
C ILE A 138 -7.19 11.12 0.80
N GLY A 139 -7.86 10.01 0.87
CA GLY A 139 -9.25 9.92 1.37
C GLY A 139 -10.08 8.97 0.53
N LEU A 140 -11.25 8.61 1.03
CA LEU A 140 -12.12 7.66 0.38
C LEU A 140 -12.62 8.17 -0.98
N ARG A 141 -13.04 7.27 -1.86
CA ARG A 141 -13.67 7.60 -3.13
C ARG A 141 -14.94 8.45 -2.89
N GLY A 142 -15.21 9.42 -3.78
CA GLY A 142 -16.30 10.37 -3.58
C GLY A 142 -16.00 11.52 -2.61
N GLY A 143 -14.79 11.58 -2.01
CA GLY A 143 -14.38 12.70 -1.15
C GLY A 143 -14.10 14.02 -1.89
N GLY A 144 -14.03 14.02 -3.23
CA GLY A 144 -13.75 15.23 -4.01
C GLY A 144 -12.27 15.44 -4.38
N LYS A 145 -11.41 14.45 -4.17
CA LYS A 145 -9.96 14.55 -4.44
C LYS A 145 -9.60 15.00 -5.85
N SER A 146 -10.21 14.39 -6.88
CA SER A 146 -9.90 14.73 -8.29
C SER A 146 -10.30 16.15 -8.63
N THR A 147 -11.50 16.57 -8.23
CA THR A 147 -11.99 17.94 -8.49
C THR A 147 -11.13 18.97 -7.78
N LEU A 148 -10.87 18.75 -6.48
CA LEU A 148 -10.08 19.67 -5.67
C LEU A 148 -8.61 19.67 -6.11
N GLY A 149 -8.08 18.51 -6.49
CA GLY A 149 -6.71 18.38 -6.97
C GLY A 149 -6.46 19.09 -8.29
N ALA A 150 -7.41 19.01 -9.23
CA ALA A 150 -7.32 19.74 -10.50
C ALA A 150 -7.33 21.27 -10.27
N LEU A 151 -8.27 21.77 -9.45
CA LEU A 151 -8.34 23.20 -9.11
C LEU A 151 -7.08 23.69 -8.37
N LEU A 152 -6.56 22.89 -7.45
CA LEU A 152 -5.33 23.23 -6.72
C LEU A 152 -4.11 23.27 -7.65
N ALA A 153 -3.99 22.28 -8.52
CA ALA A 153 -2.88 22.18 -9.47
C ALA A 153 -2.87 23.35 -10.45
N GLU A 154 -4.05 23.72 -10.99
CA GLU A 154 -4.24 24.91 -11.83
C GLU A 154 -3.82 26.18 -11.07
N ARG A 155 -4.29 26.33 -9.81
CA ARG A 155 -3.97 27.51 -9.00
C ARG A 155 -2.48 27.63 -8.67
N LEU A 156 -1.76 26.50 -8.52
CA LEU A 156 -0.32 26.45 -8.23
C LEU A 156 0.55 26.44 -9.50
N GLY A 157 -0.03 26.31 -10.70
CA GLY A 157 0.73 26.18 -11.94
C GLY A 157 1.58 24.90 -12.02
N VAL A 158 1.12 23.77 -11.41
CA VAL A 158 1.82 22.49 -11.38
C VAL A 158 0.98 21.38 -12.02
N PRO A 159 1.59 20.27 -12.45
CA PRO A 159 0.84 19.14 -13.00
C PRO A 159 -0.15 18.55 -11.97
N PHE A 160 -1.35 18.21 -12.46
CA PHE A 160 -2.30 17.37 -11.73
C PHE A 160 -2.16 15.93 -12.20
N ILE A 161 -2.04 14.99 -11.25
CA ILE A 161 -1.81 13.57 -11.50
C ILE A 161 -2.90 12.76 -10.79
N GLU A 162 -3.60 11.90 -11.52
CA GLU A 162 -4.45 10.85 -10.95
C GLU A 162 -3.67 9.55 -10.91
N LEU A 163 -3.35 9.06 -9.72
CA LEU A 163 -2.55 7.84 -9.55
C LEU A 163 -3.21 6.64 -10.23
N ASP A 164 -4.54 6.55 -10.17
CA ASP A 164 -5.30 5.49 -10.81
C ASP A 164 -5.04 5.44 -12.33
N ARG A 165 -4.96 6.59 -13.00
CA ARG A 165 -4.64 6.68 -14.44
C ARG A 165 -3.18 6.32 -14.74
N GLU A 166 -2.26 6.67 -13.86
CA GLU A 166 -0.85 6.27 -14.02
C GLU A 166 -0.69 4.75 -13.88
N ILE A 167 -1.46 4.11 -12.99
CA ILE A 167 -1.49 2.64 -12.86
C ILE A 167 -2.03 2.02 -14.15
N GLU A 168 -3.16 2.49 -14.67
CA GLU A 168 -3.76 1.97 -15.91
C GLU A 168 -2.82 2.15 -17.12
N LYS A 169 -2.24 3.36 -17.27
CA LYS A 169 -1.30 3.67 -18.34
C LYS A 169 -0.07 2.75 -18.30
N ARG A 170 0.45 2.48 -17.11
CA ARG A 170 1.63 1.63 -16.93
C ARG A 170 1.31 0.15 -17.16
N SER A 171 0.16 -0.29 -16.69
CA SER A 171 -0.26 -1.70 -16.77
C SER A 171 -0.84 -2.08 -18.13
N GLY A 172 -1.27 -1.11 -18.93
CA GLY A 172 -1.99 -1.35 -20.19
C GLY A 172 -3.37 -1.98 -20.02
N ALA A 173 -3.92 -1.97 -18.78
CA ALA A 173 -5.19 -2.55 -18.40
C ALA A 173 -5.93 -1.61 -17.44
N SER A 174 -7.26 -1.66 -17.44
CA SER A 174 -8.08 -0.93 -16.48
C SER A 174 -7.89 -1.47 -15.05
N LEU A 175 -8.13 -0.63 -14.03
CA LEU A 175 -8.06 -1.08 -12.63
C LEU A 175 -8.95 -2.30 -12.38
N SER A 176 -10.12 -2.37 -13.01
CA SER A 176 -11.03 -3.50 -12.89
C SER A 176 -10.39 -4.77 -13.40
N GLU A 177 -9.78 -4.73 -14.58
CA GLU A 177 -9.08 -5.88 -15.15
C GLU A 177 -7.90 -6.31 -14.29
N ILE A 178 -7.15 -5.36 -13.72
CA ILE A 178 -6.03 -5.68 -12.81
C ILE A 178 -6.56 -6.43 -11.58
N PHE A 179 -7.65 -5.96 -10.97
CA PHE A 179 -8.26 -6.63 -9.81
C PHE A 179 -8.82 -8.00 -10.14
N ASP A 180 -9.57 -8.11 -11.26
CA ASP A 180 -10.30 -9.33 -11.62
C ASP A 180 -9.36 -10.44 -12.12
N MET A 181 -8.31 -10.08 -12.89
CA MET A 181 -7.40 -11.04 -13.52
C MET A 181 -6.16 -11.34 -12.67
N PHE A 182 -5.62 -10.35 -11.97
CA PHE A 182 -4.32 -10.47 -11.30
C PHE A 182 -4.39 -10.31 -9.77
N GLY A 183 -5.54 -9.93 -9.24
CA GLY A 183 -5.80 -9.84 -7.81
C GLY A 183 -5.23 -8.59 -7.14
N GLN A 184 -5.50 -8.50 -5.84
CA GLN A 184 -5.20 -7.32 -5.05
C GLN A 184 -3.70 -7.08 -4.86
N GLU A 185 -2.90 -8.13 -4.75
CA GLU A 185 -1.45 -8.03 -4.55
C GLU A 185 -0.75 -7.38 -5.76
N THR A 186 -1.12 -7.79 -6.98
CA THR A 186 -0.60 -7.20 -8.21
C THR A 186 -0.99 -5.73 -8.33
N PHE A 187 -2.23 -5.38 -7.97
CA PHE A 187 -2.66 -3.98 -7.91
C PHE A 187 -1.81 -3.17 -6.93
N ARG A 188 -1.55 -3.68 -5.71
CA ARG A 188 -0.74 -2.98 -4.71
C ARG A 188 0.69 -2.74 -5.16
N ARG A 189 1.28 -3.71 -5.83
CA ARG A 189 2.60 -3.54 -6.44
C ARG A 189 2.59 -2.49 -7.54
N ALA A 190 1.61 -2.54 -8.45
CA ALA A 190 1.47 -1.54 -9.52
C ALA A 190 1.22 -0.13 -8.97
N GLU A 191 0.40 0.02 -7.91
CA GLU A 191 0.13 1.28 -7.21
C GLU A 191 1.43 1.88 -6.63
N ARG A 192 2.23 1.08 -5.94
CA ARG A 192 3.52 1.50 -5.39
C ARG A 192 4.51 1.91 -6.48
N GLU A 193 4.63 1.09 -7.53
CA GLU A 193 5.53 1.37 -8.66
C GLU A 193 5.11 2.63 -9.42
N ALA A 194 3.81 2.87 -9.61
CA ALA A 194 3.30 4.08 -10.25
C ALA A 194 3.59 5.33 -9.40
N LEU A 195 3.40 5.25 -8.07
CA LEU A 195 3.73 6.34 -7.16
C LEU A 195 5.23 6.67 -7.20
N ASP A 196 6.09 5.66 -7.10
CA ASP A 196 7.54 5.82 -7.13
C ASP A 196 8.02 6.44 -8.45
N ASP A 197 7.40 6.07 -9.57
CA ASP A 197 7.69 6.63 -10.89
C ASP A 197 7.24 8.10 -11.00
N VAL A 198 6.09 8.48 -10.44
CA VAL A 198 5.64 9.87 -10.36
C VAL A 198 6.62 10.72 -9.53
N LEU A 199 7.05 10.20 -8.38
CA LEU A 199 8.00 10.88 -7.49
C LEU A 199 9.36 11.13 -8.15
N ARG A 200 9.80 10.22 -9.04
CA ARG A 200 11.04 10.39 -9.82
C ARG A 200 10.90 11.38 -10.96
N ARG A 201 9.75 11.37 -11.67
CA ARG A 201 9.54 12.20 -12.85
C ARG A 201 9.23 13.66 -12.55
N HIS A 202 8.58 13.94 -11.41
CA HIS A 202 8.05 15.25 -11.08
C HIS A 202 8.62 15.78 -9.77
N LYS A 203 9.08 17.02 -9.78
CA LYS A 203 9.54 17.74 -8.59
C LYS A 203 8.40 18.44 -7.87
N ASP A 204 7.48 19.02 -8.62
CA ASP A 204 6.32 19.77 -8.16
C ASP A 204 5.07 19.18 -8.80
N PHE A 205 4.05 18.83 -8.01
CA PHE A 205 2.78 18.28 -8.51
C PHE A 205 1.70 18.26 -7.43
N VAL A 206 0.45 18.10 -7.87
CA VAL A 206 -0.67 17.66 -7.05
C VAL A 206 -1.11 16.28 -7.52
N ILE A 207 -1.22 15.32 -6.59
CA ILE A 207 -1.64 13.94 -6.90
C ILE A 207 -2.91 13.58 -6.14
N ALA A 208 -3.89 13.03 -6.85
CA ALA A 208 -5.05 12.37 -6.26
C ALA A 208 -4.79 10.84 -6.23
N THR A 209 -4.87 10.26 -5.02
CA THR A 209 -4.57 8.83 -4.82
C THR A 209 -5.84 7.99 -4.83
N SER A 210 -5.68 6.67 -4.95
CA SER A 210 -6.76 5.71 -4.71
C SER A 210 -7.27 5.80 -3.26
N GLY A 211 -8.56 5.49 -3.04
CA GLY A 211 -9.12 5.49 -1.69
C GLY A 211 -8.58 4.40 -0.78
N SER A 212 -7.85 3.44 -1.31
CA SER A 212 -7.30 2.31 -0.56
C SER A 212 -5.78 2.36 -0.35
N ILE A 213 -5.10 3.40 -0.84
CA ILE A 213 -3.63 3.52 -0.74
C ILE A 213 -3.12 3.43 0.70
N VAL A 214 -3.90 3.93 1.65
CA VAL A 214 -3.54 3.93 3.08
C VAL A 214 -3.51 2.54 3.71
N THR A 215 -4.10 1.52 3.06
CA THR A 215 -4.14 0.16 3.59
C THR A 215 -2.87 -0.64 3.30
N GLU A 216 -1.97 -0.11 2.46
CA GLU A 216 -0.67 -0.71 2.18
C GLU A 216 0.41 0.08 2.91
N PRO A 217 0.99 -0.47 4.01
CA PRO A 217 1.89 0.27 4.88
C PRO A 217 3.08 0.87 4.16
N GLY A 218 3.74 0.12 3.28
CA GLY A 218 4.93 0.60 2.58
C GLY A 218 4.63 1.70 1.55
N THR A 219 3.46 1.68 0.90
CA THR A 219 3.05 2.72 -0.04
C THR A 219 2.59 3.99 0.70
N LEU A 220 1.88 3.82 1.83
CA LEU A 220 1.51 4.94 2.70
C LEU A 220 2.75 5.64 3.26
N GLU A 221 3.72 4.88 3.75
CA GLU A 221 4.98 5.41 4.27
C GLU A 221 5.74 6.22 3.22
N LEU A 222 5.89 5.68 2.01
CA LEU A 222 6.51 6.39 0.89
C LEU A 222 5.79 7.70 0.59
N LEU A 223 4.45 7.70 0.59
CA LEU A 223 3.63 8.89 0.35
C LEU A 223 3.83 9.96 1.43
N LEU A 224 3.74 9.57 2.71
CA LEU A 224 3.91 10.46 3.86
C LEU A 224 5.34 11.04 3.93
N ALA A 225 6.35 10.25 3.58
CA ALA A 225 7.74 10.70 3.54
C ALA A 225 8.01 11.68 2.41
N SER A 226 7.38 11.51 1.25
CA SER A 226 7.72 12.22 0.01
C SER A 226 6.83 13.40 -0.33
N CYS A 227 5.62 13.48 0.23
CA CYS A 227 4.59 14.46 -0.11
C CYS A 227 4.03 15.16 1.14
N PHE A 228 3.56 16.38 0.97
CA PHE A 228 2.63 17.01 1.91
C PHE A 228 1.24 16.42 1.67
N THR A 229 0.69 15.78 2.68
CA THR A 229 -0.51 14.95 2.56
C THR A 229 -1.74 15.66 3.12
N VAL A 230 -2.82 15.63 2.36
CA VAL A 230 -4.11 16.22 2.74
C VAL A 230 -5.17 15.14 2.77
N TRP A 231 -5.73 14.88 3.92
CA TRP A 231 -6.89 14.02 4.03
C TRP A 231 -8.17 14.75 3.64
N VAL A 232 -8.68 14.44 2.48
CA VAL A 232 -9.97 14.96 1.95
C VAL A 232 -11.09 14.05 2.44
N ARG A 233 -11.93 14.53 3.34
CA ARG A 233 -13.05 13.80 3.94
C ARG A 233 -14.38 14.45 3.61
N ALA A 234 -15.45 13.67 3.61
CA ALA A 234 -16.84 14.12 3.52
C ALA A 234 -17.71 13.26 4.44
N GLU A 235 -18.92 13.70 4.73
CA GLU A 235 -19.88 12.88 5.45
C GLU A 235 -20.28 11.64 4.62
N PRO A 236 -20.61 10.49 5.28
CA PRO A 236 -20.91 9.24 4.59
C PRO A 236 -21.99 9.36 3.51
N GLU A 237 -23.02 10.15 3.76
CA GLU A 237 -24.14 10.41 2.85
C GLU A 237 -23.67 11.11 1.57
N GLU A 238 -22.76 12.05 1.70
CA GLU A 238 -22.19 12.76 0.55
C GLU A 238 -21.23 11.87 -0.25
N HIS A 239 -20.43 11.06 0.42
CA HIS A 239 -19.62 10.05 -0.24
C HIS A 239 -20.50 9.16 -1.11
N MET A 240 -21.58 8.61 -0.54
CA MET A 240 -22.53 7.75 -1.23
C MET A 240 -23.15 8.47 -2.44
N LYS A 241 -23.69 9.66 -2.23
CA LYS A 241 -24.30 10.47 -3.29
C LYS A 241 -23.34 10.75 -4.45
N ARG A 242 -22.10 11.13 -4.14
CA ARG A 242 -21.07 11.44 -5.16
C ARG A 242 -20.61 10.20 -5.93
N VAL A 243 -20.44 9.05 -5.27
CA VAL A 243 -20.07 7.80 -5.91
C VAL A 243 -21.18 7.30 -6.84
N MET A 244 -22.44 7.39 -6.41
CA MET A 244 -23.60 7.05 -7.25
C MET A 244 -23.69 7.94 -8.49
N ALA A 245 -23.46 9.25 -8.34
CA ALA A 245 -23.47 10.21 -9.45
C ALA A 245 -22.35 9.95 -10.47
N GLN A 246 -21.24 9.32 -10.06
CA GLN A 246 -20.12 8.92 -10.94
C GLN A 246 -20.35 7.59 -11.67
N GLY A 247 -21.51 6.94 -11.48
CA GLY A 247 -21.88 5.70 -12.15
C GLY A 247 -21.08 4.46 -11.71
N ASP A 248 -20.24 4.57 -10.68
CA ASP A 248 -19.51 3.44 -10.16
C ASP A 248 -20.27 2.75 -9.04
N MET A 249 -21.01 1.74 -9.47
CA MET A 249 -21.87 0.92 -8.60
C MET A 249 -21.15 -0.27 -7.96
N ARG A 250 -19.83 -0.46 -8.20
CA ARG A 250 -19.11 -1.70 -7.88
C ARG A 250 -19.12 -2.13 -6.42
N PRO A 251 -18.94 -1.28 -5.41
CA PRO A 251 -19.03 -1.76 -4.03
C PRO A 251 -20.45 -1.74 -3.47
N MET A 252 -21.38 -0.98 -4.07
CA MET A 252 -22.62 -0.54 -3.41
C MET A 252 -23.91 -1.00 -4.08
N ALA A 253 -23.87 -1.39 -5.35
CA ALA A 253 -25.07 -1.67 -6.14
C ALA A 253 -25.84 -2.95 -5.77
N LYS A 254 -25.26 -3.81 -4.97
CA LYS A 254 -25.83 -5.14 -4.66
C LYS A 254 -26.20 -5.35 -3.20
N SER A 255 -26.03 -4.36 -2.33
CA SER A 255 -26.22 -4.54 -0.88
C SER A 255 -27.24 -3.55 -0.31
N ALA A 256 -28.27 -4.05 0.34
CA ALA A 256 -29.15 -3.25 1.22
C ALA A 256 -28.36 -2.63 2.39
N ARG A 257 -27.09 -3.04 2.59
CA ARG A 257 -26.15 -2.61 3.62
C ARG A 257 -25.04 -1.70 3.11
N ALA A 258 -25.17 -1.17 1.89
CA ALA A 258 -24.09 -0.38 1.26
C ALA A 258 -23.62 0.82 2.11
N MET A 259 -24.52 1.45 2.84
CA MET A 259 -24.19 2.53 3.77
C MET A 259 -23.43 2.01 5.01
N GLU A 260 -23.84 0.88 5.57
CA GLU A 260 -23.15 0.23 6.70
C GLU A 260 -21.73 -0.18 6.31
N ASP A 261 -21.57 -0.75 5.12
CA ASP A 261 -20.27 -1.14 4.56
C ASP A 261 -19.38 0.08 4.36
N LEU A 262 -19.92 1.18 3.81
CA LEU A 262 -19.20 2.45 3.64
C LEU A 262 -18.71 3.00 4.98
N ILE A 263 -19.60 3.07 5.98
CA ILE A 263 -19.26 3.55 7.32
C ILE A 263 -18.20 2.65 7.97
N SER A 264 -18.31 1.33 7.80
CA SER A 264 -17.33 0.37 8.29
C SER A 264 -15.95 0.60 7.67
N ILE A 265 -15.90 0.80 6.35
CA ILE A 265 -14.65 1.11 5.62
C ILE A 265 -14.07 2.44 6.10
N LEU A 266 -14.89 3.50 6.25
CA LEU A 266 -14.45 4.79 6.76
C LEU A 266 -13.82 4.65 8.15
N ARG A 267 -14.53 4.02 9.10
CA ARG A 267 -14.04 3.80 10.46
C ARG A 267 -12.73 3.02 10.51
N SER A 268 -12.60 1.98 9.68
CA SER A 268 -11.40 1.15 9.65
C SER A 268 -10.18 1.89 9.08
N ARG A 269 -10.39 2.86 8.17
CA ARG A 269 -9.32 3.61 7.51
C ARG A 269 -9.04 4.97 8.14
N GLU A 270 -9.95 5.49 8.95
CA GLU A 270 -9.81 6.79 9.62
C GLU A 270 -8.49 6.96 10.38
N PRO A 271 -8.02 5.96 11.20
CA PRO A 271 -6.73 6.08 11.88
C PRO A 271 -5.53 6.14 10.92
N LEU A 272 -5.68 5.62 9.70
CA LEU A 272 -4.65 5.66 8.67
C LEU A 272 -4.66 7.01 7.93
N TYR A 273 -5.84 7.51 7.57
CA TYR A 273 -5.97 8.84 6.98
C TYR A 273 -5.55 9.95 7.94
N ALA A 274 -5.80 9.80 9.25
CA ALA A 274 -5.41 10.76 10.27
C ALA A 274 -3.88 10.95 10.42
N LYS A 275 -3.07 10.12 9.73
CA LYS A 275 -1.61 10.32 9.63
C LYS A 275 -1.22 11.40 8.61
N ALA A 276 -2.16 11.95 7.85
CA ALA A 276 -1.92 13.07 6.94
C ALA A 276 -1.46 14.32 7.69
N ASP A 277 -0.70 15.18 7.00
CA ASP A 277 -0.23 16.45 7.57
C ASP A 277 -1.40 17.37 7.96
N VAL A 278 -2.47 17.41 7.13
CA VAL A 278 -3.71 18.17 7.41
C VAL A 278 -4.95 17.41 6.95
N ALA A 279 -6.11 17.78 7.50
CA ALA A 279 -7.40 17.26 7.09
C ALA A 279 -8.33 18.38 6.61
N LEU A 280 -9.05 18.14 5.51
CA LEU A 280 -10.03 19.06 4.94
C LEU A 280 -11.40 18.38 4.82
N SER A 281 -12.44 18.94 5.41
CA SER A 281 -13.83 18.52 5.19
C SER A 281 -14.41 19.23 3.98
N THR A 282 -14.96 18.45 3.03
CA THR A 282 -15.59 18.96 1.81
C THR A 282 -17.13 18.97 1.88
N SER A 283 -17.70 18.63 3.04
CA SER A 283 -19.14 18.63 3.24
C SER A 283 -19.69 20.05 3.30
N ASP A 284 -20.88 20.23 2.73
CA ASP A 284 -21.64 21.50 2.72
C ASP A 284 -20.87 22.70 2.14
N ARG A 285 -19.89 22.45 1.27
CA ARG A 285 -19.06 23.50 0.65
C ARG A 285 -18.94 23.29 -0.85
N THR A 286 -18.83 24.41 -1.58
CA THR A 286 -18.51 24.37 -3.01
C THR A 286 -17.04 24.01 -3.24
N PRO A 287 -16.67 23.53 -4.44
CA PRO A 287 -15.27 23.26 -4.78
C PRO A 287 -14.34 24.47 -4.56
N GLU A 288 -14.81 25.67 -4.86
CA GLU A 288 -14.05 26.94 -4.71
C GLU A 288 -13.82 27.28 -3.23
N GLN A 289 -14.83 27.07 -2.38
CA GLN A 289 -14.71 27.26 -0.93
C GLN A 289 -13.73 26.26 -0.33
N ASN A 290 -13.77 25.01 -0.79
CA ASN A 290 -12.82 23.98 -0.38
C ASN A 290 -11.40 24.29 -0.85
N LEU A 291 -11.22 24.82 -2.06
CA LEU A 291 -9.92 25.27 -2.55
C LEU A 291 -9.37 26.42 -1.70
N ALA A 292 -10.18 27.41 -1.37
CA ALA A 292 -9.77 28.53 -0.54
C ALA A 292 -9.30 28.07 0.86
N GLU A 293 -10.02 27.13 1.47
CA GLU A 293 -9.64 26.55 2.75
C GLU A 293 -8.36 25.70 2.63
N LEU A 294 -8.24 24.90 1.57
CA LEU A 294 -7.05 24.11 1.32
C LEU A 294 -5.80 24.97 1.18
N LEU A 295 -5.88 26.07 0.44
CA LEU A 295 -4.77 27.02 0.27
C LEU A 295 -4.31 27.61 1.60
N ARG A 296 -5.23 27.85 2.56
CA ARG A 296 -4.87 28.28 3.93
C ARG A 296 -4.17 27.17 4.70
N LEU A 297 -4.65 25.93 4.59
CA LEU A 297 -4.08 24.78 5.32
C LEU A 297 -2.67 24.41 4.86
N ILE A 298 -2.37 24.58 3.57
CA ILE A 298 -1.04 24.26 3.02
C ILE A 298 -0.03 25.39 3.20
N GLU A 299 -0.44 26.53 3.76
CA GLU A 299 0.43 27.72 3.99
C GLU A 299 1.35 27.99 2.79
N VAL A 300 0.74 28.19 1.60
CA VAL A 300 1.53 28.60 0.43
C VAL A 300 2.03 30.02 0.68
N PRO A 301 3.34 30.26 0.86
CA PRO A 301 3.86 31.61 0.96
C PRO A 301 3.41 32.40 -0.28
N ASP A 302 2.92 33.61 -0.08
CA ASP A 302 2.36 34.51 -1.09
C ASP A 302 3.27 34.74 -2.33
N LYS A 303 4.55 34.40 -2.20
CA LYS A 303 5.57 34.50 -3.26
C LYS A 303 5.36 33.58 -4.48
N ARG A 304 4.52 32.53 -4.41
CA ARG A 304 4.20 31.70 -5.59
C ARG A 304 3.07 32.28 -6.43
N ILE A 305 2.22 33.11 -5.85
CA ILE A 305 1.10 33.76 -6.51
C ILE A 305 1.56 34.97 -7.34
N ALA A 306 2.69 35.58 -7.01
CA ALA A 306 3.21 36.81 -7.61
C ALA A 306 4.02 36.63 -8.91
N ARG A 307 4.14 35.42 -9.47
CA ARG A 307 4.94 35.22 -10.71
C ARG A 307 4.19 35.37 -12.02
N ASP A 308 2.86 35.47 -11.99
CA ASP A 308 2.07 35.56 -13.22
C ASP A 308 1.67 36.98 -13.63
N ASP A 309 1.74 37.97 -12.72
CA ASP A 309 1.39 39.35 -13.04
C ASP A 309 2.50 40.11 -13.81
N GLY A 310 3.68 39.50 -13.96
CA GLY A 310 4.83 40.12 -14.61
C GLY A 310 5.06 39.72 -16.09
N ALA A 311 4.44 38.63 -16.57
CA ALA A 311 4.69 38.13 -17.92
C ALA A 311 3.73 38.69 -18.98
N SER A 312 2.54 39.14 -18.59
CA SER A 312 1.56 39.74 -19.52
C SER A 312 1.84 41.21 -19.88
N ALA A 313 2.69 41.91 -19.13
CA ALA A 313 2.96 43.34 -19.40
C ALA A 313 4.09 43.60 -20.43
N LYS A 314 4.85 42.58 -20.84
CA LYS A 314 5.97 42.75 -21.82
C LYS A 314 5.65 42.37 -23.27
N PHE A 315 4.43 41.84 -23.54
CA PHE A 315 4.08 41.45 -24.92
C PHE A 315 3.31 42.54 -25.70
N ASN A 316 3.04 43.73 -25.12
CA ASN A 316 2.27 44.78 -25.76
C ASN A 316 3.05 46.09 -26.05
N GLN A 317 4.39 46.08 -25.96
CA GLN A 317 5.22 47.26 -26.28
C GLN A 317 6.14 47.18 -27.50
N GLU A 318 6.05 46.13 -28.31
CA GLU A 318 6.81 46.03 -29.57
C GLU A 318 5.94 45.92 -30.82
N ARG A 319 4.85 46.66 -30.89
CA ARG A 319 4.13 46.99 -32.13
C ARG A 319 3.54 48.37 -32.07
N VAL A 320 4.34 49.41 -32.30
CA VAL A 320 4.00 50.66 -32.96
C VAL A 320 5.19 51.09 -33.82
#